data_aef79c93622eb5ec7125378cc0243a37
#
_entry.id   aef79c93622eb5ec7125378cc0243a37
#
_cell.length_a   1.000
_cell.length_b   1.000
_cell.length_c   1.000
_cell.angle_alpha   90.00
_cell.angle_beta   90.00
_cell.angle_gamma   90.00
#
_symmetry.space_group_name_H-M   'P 1'
#
loop_
_entity.id
_entity.type
_entity.pdbx_description
1 polymer ?
#
loop_
_entity_poly.entity_id
_entity_poly.type
_entity_poly.pdbx_seq_one_letter_code
_entity_poly.pdbx_strand_id
1 'polypeptide(L)'
;MNQIIEVHSVSKSFGGVQANQDISLSVKEGIITGLIGPNGSGKTTLFNSIVGQHPIDNGNILFQGKEISKLRVGEIARLGLLRTFQQTRIYNKMNCVDNMEISVSHRGRRFVSMFSSRKGEILDRAEELLDFVGLYSKRFLISGDLSFGQQKLLEFAMALMNDPKVLLLDEPTAGINPTLINGLIDRLKRANEEMGVTLFVIEHNMRVVMNLASHVFCLAHGKLLACLLYTSPSPRDRTRSRMPSSA
;
A
#
# COMPACT_ATOMS: atom_id res chain seq x y z
N MET A 1 -20.19 -3.03 -5.47
CA MET A 1 -18.92 -2.51 -4.93
C MET A 1 -18.40 -1.45 -5.88
N ASN A 2 -18.13 -0.25 -5.39
CA ASN A 2 -17.66 0.86 -6.22
C ASN A 2 -16.21 0.65 -6.63
N GLN A 3 -15.85 1.13 -7.83
CA GLN A 3 -14.45 1.22 -8.25
C GLN A 3 -13.84 2.47 -7.62
N ILE A 4 -12.72 2.32 -6.91
CA ILE A 4 -12.06 3.45 -6.23
C ILE A 4 -10.91 4.00 -7.07
N ILE A 5 -10.19 3.15 -7.83
CA ILE A 5 -9.22 3.53 -8.84
C ILE A 5 -9.63 2.91 -10.16
N GLU A 6 -9.62 3.70 -11.23
CA GLU A 6 -9.82 3.25 -12.59
C GLU A 6 -8.68 3.76 -13.46
N VAL A 7 -8.08 2.85 -14.18
CA VAL A 7 -6.97 3.11 -15.12
C VAL A 7 -7.50 2.73 -16.51
N HIS A 8 -7.53 3.69 -17.41
CA HIS A 8 -8.07 3.50 -18.76
C HIS A 8 -6.99 3.77 -19.81
N SER A 9 -6.60 2.72 -20.52
CA SER A 9 -5.66 2.76 -21.67
C SER A 9 -4.37 3.54 -21.38
N VAL A 10 -3.85 3.40 -20.14
CA VAL A 10 -2.67 4.15 -19.69
C VAL A 10 -1.41 3.60 -20.34
N SER A 11 -0.65 4.51 -20.95
CA SER A 11 0.66 4.23 -21.52
C SER A 11 1.72 5.16 -20.96
N LYS A 12 2.93 4.62 -20.76
CA LYS A 12 4.11 5.37 -20.29
C LYS A 12 5.39 4.83 -20.90
N SER A 13 6.19 5.74 -21.46
CA SER A 13 7.49 5.44 -22.06
C SER A 13 8.61 6.26 -21.43
N PHE A 14 9.82 5.74 -21.45
CA PHE A 14 11.05 6.41 -21.05
C PHE A 14 12.15 6.14 -22.09
N GLY A 15 12.64 7.19 -22.76
CA GLY A 15 13.74 7.06 -23.70
C GLY A 15 13.51 6.01 -24.81
N GLY A 16 12.28 5.87 -25.31
CA GLY A 16 11.92 4.87 -26.34
C GLY A 16 11.50 3.49 -25.77
N VAL A 17 11.70 3.23 -24.48
CA VAL A 17 11.23 1.98 -23.84
C VAL A 17 9.80 2.19 -23.33
N GLN A 18 8.86 1.40 -23.83
CA GLN A 18 7.48 1.41 -23.35
C GLN A 18 7.39 0.60 -22.03
N ALA A 19 7.33 1.33 -20.92
CA ALA A 19 7.21 0.72 -19.60
C ALA A 19 5.78 0.25 -19.27
N ASN A 20 4.76 0.98 -19.77
CA ASN A 20 3.36 0.58 -19.74
C ASN A 20 2.72 0.81 -21.10
N GLN A 21 1.92 -0.13 -21.57
CA GLN A 21 1.26 -0.13 -22.89
C GLN A 21 -0.21 -0.45 -22.72
N ASP A 22 -1.07 0.55 -22.94
CA ASP A 22 -2.53 0.40 -22.97
C ASP A 22 -3.10 -0.37 -21.77
N ILE A 23 -2.65 0.01 -20.57
CA ILE A 23 -3.08 -0.67 -19.35
C ILE A 23 -4.46 -0.15 -18.95
N SER A 24 -5.41 -1.10 -18.82
CA SER A 24 -6.75 -0.85 -18.29
C SER A 24 -7.03 -1.80 -17.14
N LEU A 25 -7.27 -1.27 -15.94
CA LEU A 25 -7.62 -2.03 -14.75
C LEU A 25 -8.45 -1.19 -13.78
N SER A 26 -9.15 -1.86 -12.87
CA SER A 26 -9.90 -1.18 -11.81
C SER A 26 -9.68 -1.83 -10.45
N VAL A 27 -9.47 -1.01 -9.44
CA VAL A 27 -9.37 -1.43 -8.04
C VAL A 27 -10.71 -1.15 -7.36
N LYS A 28 -11.28 -2.16 -6.72
CA LYS A 28 -12.53 -2.03 -5.97
C LYS A 28 -12.27 -1.48 -4.58
N GLU A 29 -13.19 -0.65 -4.10
CA GLU A 29 -13.16 -0.10 -2.75
C GLU A 29 -13.30 -1.19 -1.69
N GLY A 30 -12.56 -1.05 -0.58
CA GLY A 30 -12.65 -1.92 0.58
C GLY A 30 -12.03 -3.31 0.43
N ILE A 31 -11.30 -3.58 -0.67
CA ILE A 31 -10.63 -4.86 -0.85
C ILE A 31 -9.12 -4.71 -1.00
N ILE A 32 -8.41 -5.82 -0.82
CA ILE A 32 -6.98 -5.90 -1.08
C ILE A 32 -6.76 -6.46 -2.49
N THR A 33 -6.12 -5.66 -3.34
CA THR A 33 -5.79 -6.02 -4.72
C THR A 33 -4.28 -6.19 -4.86
N GLY A 34 -3.84 -7.29 -5.48
CA GLY A 34 -2.44 -7.56 -5.80
C GLY A 34 -2.08 -7.16 -7.23
N LEU A 35 -0.84 -6.74 -7.44
CA LEU A 35 -0.24 -6.58 -8.77
C LEU A 35 1.06 -7.37 -8.81
N ILE A 36 1.09 -8.41 -9.64
CA ILE A 36 2.23 -9.30 -9.80
C ILE A 36 2.84 -9.19 -11.19
N GLY A 37 4.03 -9.71 -11.34
CA GLY A 37 4.74 -9.79 -12.62
C GLY A 37 6.26 -9.79 -12.44
N PRO A 38 7.03 -10.15 -13.45
CA PRO A 38 8.48 -10.17 -13.38
C PRO A 38 9.08 -8.77 -13.18
N ASN A 39 10.36 -8.72 -12.80
CA ASN A 39 11.09 -7.47 -12.72
C ASN A 39 11.11 -6.79 -14.11
N GLY A 40 10.97 -5.46 -14.14
CA GLY A 40 10.90 -4.71 -15.39
C GLY A 40 9.55 -4.80 -16.13
N SER A 41 8.52 -5.46 -15.57
CA SER A 41 7.20 -5.54 -16.21
C SER A 41 6.38 -4.25 -16.18
N GLY A 42 6.84 -3.19 -15.50
CA GLY A 42 6.16 -1.89 -15.46
C GLY A 42 5.30 -1.63 -14.20
N LYS A 43 5.29 -2.51 -13.20
CA LYS A 43 4.47 -2.38 -11.97
C LYS A 43 4.73 -1.07 -11.22
N THR A 44 5.98 -0.81 -10.88
CA THR A 44 6.39 0.42 -10.17
C THR A 44 6.13 1.66 -11.02
N THR A 45 6.29 1.56 -12.35
CA THR A 45 5.93 2.65 -13.27
C THR A 45 4.44 2.95 -13.21
N LEU A 46 3.59 1.94 -13.22
CA LEU A 46 2.14 2.10 -13.09
C LEU A 46 1.78 2.77 -11.75
N PHE A 47 2.36 2.31 -10.63
CA PHE A 47 2.14 2.95 -9.32
C PHE A 47 2.60 4.41 -9.31
N ASN A 48 3.77 4.71 -9.89
CA ASN A 48 4.26 6.09 -10.03
C ASN A 48 3.30 6.95 -10.83
N SER A 49 2.70 6.41 -11.89
CA SER A 49 1.72 7.12 -12.71
C SER A 49 0.42 7.37 -11.95
N ILE A 50 -0.08 6.37 -11.20
CA ILE A 50 -1.31 6.48 -10.41
C ILE A 50 -1.18 7.58 -9.33
N VAL A 51 -0.02 7.70 -8.66
CA VAL A 51 0.19 8.75 -7.65
C VAL A 51 0.70 10.08 -8.21
N GLY A 52 0.78 10.22 -9.54
CA GLY A 52 1.19 11.47 -10.20
C GLY A 52 2.69 11.78 -10.09
N GLN A 53 3.53 10.78 -9.76
CA GLN A 53 4.99 10.94 -9.73
C GLN A 53 5.59 10.97 -11.14
N HIS A 54 4.97 10.22 -12.07
CA HIS A 54 5.28 10.27 -13.49
C HIS A 54 4.03 10.64 -14.29
N PRO A 55 4.09 11.65 -15.17
CA PRO A 55 2.99 11.94 -16.07
C PRO A 55 2.80 10.75 -17.03
N ILE A 56 1.56 10.41 -17.32
CA ILE A 56 1.22 9.42 -18.35
C ILE A 56 1.36 10.03 -19.74
N ASP A 57 1.64 9.21 -20.75
CA ASP A 57 1.74 9.65 -22.14
C ASP A 57 0.38 9.60 -22.83
N ASN A 58 -0.44 8.56 -22.53
CA ASN A 58 -1.79 8.38 -23.02
C ASN A 58 -2.70 7.78 -21.96
N GLY A 59 -4.02 7.88 -22.19
CA GLY A 59 -5.05 7.34 -21.30
C GLY A 59 -5.46 8.31 -20.20
N ASN A 60 -6.19 7.81 -19.22
CA ASN A 60 -6.58 8.57 -18.02
C ASN A 60 -6.69 7.70 -16.79
N ILE A 61 -6.58 8.33 -15.64
CA ILE A 61 -6.68 7.68 -14.32
C ILE A 61 -7.73 8.42 -13.52
N LEU A 62 -8.71 7.67 -12.99
CA LEU A 62 -9.73 8.19 -12.11
C LEU A 62 -9.52 7.68 -10.68
N PHE A 63 -9.78 8.54 -9.72
CA PHE A 63 -9.85 8.21 -8.30
C PHE A 63 -11.20 8.67 -7.75
N GLN A 64 -12.02 7.72 -7.29
CA GLN A 64 -13.42 7.99 -6.89
C GLN A 64 -14.20 8.75 -7.97
N GLY A 65 -14.09 8.34 -9.23
CA GLY A 65 -14.73 8.96 -10.38
C GLY A 65 -14.16 10.32 -10.81
N LYS A 66 -13.18 10.87 -10.07
CA LYS A 66 -12.51 12.13 -10.42
C LYS A 66 -11.21 11.86 -11.17
N GLU A 67 -11.00 12.53 -12.30
CA GLU A 67 -9.75 12.42 -13.04
C GLU A 67 -8.58 13.03 -12.24
N ILE A 68 -7.51 12.22 -12.11
CA ILE A 68 -6.29 12.59 -11.36
C ILE A 68 -5.04 12.60 -12.23
N SER A 69 -5.12 12.26 -13.51
CA SER A 69 -3.98 12.06 -14.43
C SER A 69 -3.01 13.25 -14.49
N LYS A 70 -3.52 14.46 -14.25
CA LYS A 70 -2.74 15.71 -14.32
C LYS A 70 -2.48 16.35 -12.96
N LEU A 71 -2.93 15.72 -11.88
CA LEU A 71 -2.74 16.23 -10.54
C LEU A 71 -1.33 15.90 -10.04
N ARG A 72 -0.80 16.80 -9.18
CA ARG A 72 0.50 16.58 -8.52
C ARG A 72 0.35 15.59 -7.37
N VAL A 73 1.45 14.93 -7.00
CA VAL A 73 1.50 13.95 -5.88
C VAL A 73 0.80 14.47 -4.62
N GLY A 74 1.08 15.71 -4.21
CA GLY A 74 0.47 16.29 -3.00
C GLY A 74 -1.04 16.56 -3.12
N GLU A 75 -1.55 16.77 -4.33
CA GLU A 75 -2.99 16.94 -4.57
C GLU A 75 -3.70 15.60 -4.50
N ILE A 76 -3.11 14.57 -5.09
CA ILE A 76 -3.60 13.18 -5.05
C ILE A 76 -3.58 12.65 -3.61
N ALA A 77 -2.51 12.91 -2.87
CA ALA A 77 -2.41 12.53 -1.46
C ALA A 77 -3.51 13.18 -0.60
N ARG A 78 -3.87 14.45 -0.87
CA ARG A 78 -4.98 15.14 -0.17
C ARG A 78 -6.34 14.50 -0.44
N LEU A 79 -6.52 13.81 -1.56
CA LEU A 79 -7.74 13.07 -1.86
C LEU A 79 -7.84 11.76 -1.07
N GLY A 80 -6.72 11.30 -0.47
CA GLY A 80 -6.64 10.08 0.32
C GLY A 80 -5.99 8.90 -0.42
N LEU A 81 -5.35 9.12 -1.56
CA LEU A 81 -4.55 8.11 -2.26
C LEU A 81 -3.09 8.29 -1.90
N LEU A 82 -2.56 7.39 -1.09
CA LEU A 82 -1.18 7.42 -0.61
C LEU A 82 -0.38 6.23 -1.14
N ARG A 83 0.95 6.36 -1.13
CA ARG A 83 1.86 5.29 -1.47
C ARG A 83 3.00 5.23 -0.47
N THR A 84 3.36 4.01 -0.03
CA THR A 84 4.65 3.76 0.62
C THR A 84 5.72 3.56 -0.44
N PHE A 85 6.97 3.83 -0.08
CA PHE A 85 8.10 3.68 -1.00
C PHE A 85 8.79 2.33 -0.78
N GLN A 86 9.45 1.81 -1.82
CA GLN A 86 10.23 0.58 -1.77
C GLN A 86 11.37 0.66 -0.72
N GLN A 87 11.96 1.86 -0.53
CA GLN A 87 12.91 2.13 0.55
C GLN A 87 12.19 2.78 1.72
N THR A 88 12.39 2.23 2.92
CA THR A 88 11.80 2.76 4.16
C THR A 88 12.21 4.22 4.38
N ARG A 89 11.22 5.10 4.49
CA ARG A 89 11.44 6.54 4.69
C ARG A 89 11.09 6.95 6.10
N ILE A 90 11.85 6.43 7.06
CA ILE A 90 11.79 6.84 8.45
C ILE A 90 12.93 7.79 8.77
N TYR A 91 12.74 8.64 9.75
CA TYR A 91 13.79 9.51 10.27
C TYR A 91 14.57 8.75 11.34
N ASN A 92 15.65 8.08 10.94
CA ASN A 92 16.41 7.14 11.75
C ASN A 92 16.93 7.71 13.09
N LYS A 93 17.10 9.02 13.21
CA LYS A 93 17.57 9.72 14.42
C LYS A 93 16.44 10.19 15.33
N MET A 94 15.19 9.98 14.94
CA MET A 94 14.01 10.30 15.73
C MET A 94 13.41 9.04 16.32
N ASN A 95 12.70 9.15 17.45
CA ASN A 95 11.97 8.02 18.01
C ASN A 95 10.71 7.70 17.18
N CYS A 96 10.00 6.62 17.52
CA CYS A 96 8.84 6.19 16.74
C CYS A 96 7.70 7.23 16.81
N VAL A 97 7.41 7.80 17.96
CA VAL A 97 6.35 8.82 18.11
C VAL A 97 6.66 10.06 17.29
N ASP A 98 7.89 10.56 17.32
CA ASP A 98 8.28 11.74 16.54
C ASP A 98 8.14 11.47 15.03
N ASN A 99 8.48 10.25 14.57
CA ASN A 99 8.24 9.82 13.19
C ASN A 99 6.75 9.85 12.82
N MET A 100 5.89 9.39 13.73
CA MET A 100 4.44 9.43 13.54
C MET A 100 3.92 10.86 13.45
N GLU A 101 4.31 11.74 14.40
CA GLU A 101 3.88 13.15 14.42
C GLU A 101 4.28 13.90 13.14
N ILE A 102 5.54 13.72 12.66
CA ILE A 102 6.03 14.42 11.47
C ILE A 102 5.38 13.91 10.18
N SER A 103 4.86 12.68 10.17
CA SER A 103 4.20 12.09 9.02
C SER A 103 2.82 12.68 8.73
N VAL A 104 2.23 13.37 9.70
CA VAL A 104 0.90 13.98 9.54
C VAL A 104 0.95 15.07 8.49
N SER A 105 0.26 14.86 7.39
CA SER A 105 0.09 15.86 6.34
C SER A 105 -0.68 17.06 6.90
N HIS A 106 -0.09 18.24 6.82
CA HIS A 106 -0.77 19.48 7.15
C HIS A 106 -1.79 19.81 6.05
N ARG A 107 -2.91 19.08 6.03
CA ARG A 107 -4.03 19.30 5.09
C ARG A 107 -4.52 20.73 5.18
N GLY A 108 -4.00 21.61 4.27
CA GLY A 108 -4.64 22.89 3.93
C GLY A 108 -4.88 23.87 5.07
N ARG A 109 -4.12 23.83 6.16
CA ARG A 109 -4.33 24.73 7.29
C ARG A 109 -3.38 25.91 7.21
N ARG A 110 -3.96 27.09 6.92
CA ARG A 110 -3.39 28.37 7.32
C ARG A 110 -2.85 28.25 8.75
N PHE A 111 -1.72 28.89 9.00
CA PHE A 111 -1.01 29.02 10.29
C PHE A 111 -1.94 29.52 11.44
N VAL A 112 -2.97 28.77 11.80
CA VAL A 112 -3.86 29.12 12.90
C VAL A 112 -3.83 28.00 13.92
N SER A 113 -3.24 28.33 15.04
CA SER A 113 -3.19 27.65 16.34
C SER A 113 -2.22 26.48 16.51
N MET A 114 -1.03 26.82 16.96
CA MET A 114 -0.17 26.03 17.87
C MET A 114 -0.85 25.89 19.25
N PHE A 115 -2.11 25.44 19.36
CA PHE A 115 -2.75 25.27 20.66
C PHE A 115 -2.88 23.81 21.07
N SER A 116 -2.60 23.55 22.34
CA SER A 116 -2.29 22.30 23.03
C SER A 116 -3.25 21.11 22.82
N SER A 117 -4.51 21.29 22.50
CA SER A 117 -5.47 20.19 22.38
C SER A 117 -5.22 19.28 21.17
N ARG A 118 -4.74 19.84 20.04
CA ARG A 118 -4.44 19.04 18.83
C ARG A 118 -3.17 18.21 18.92
N LYS A 119 -2.19 18.66 19.72
CA LYS A 119 -0.98 17.88 19.93
C LYS A 119 -1.32 16.60 20.70
N GLY A 120 -2.29 16.66 21.61
CA GLY A 120 -2.82 15.48 22.31
C GLY A 120 -3.48 14.50 21.33
N GLU A 121 -4.40 14.96 20.48
CA GLU A 121 -5.09 14.11 19.49
C GLU A 121 -4.12 13.40 18.51
N ILE A 122 -3.06 14.11 18.05
CA ILE A 122 -2.04 13.51 17.17
C ILE A 122 -1.24 12.46 17.93
N LEU A 123 -0.88 12.74 19.18
CA LEU A 123 -0.13 11.81 20.02
C LEU A 123 -0.98 10.57 20.34
N ASP A 124 -2.23 10.75 20.73
CA ASP A 124 -3.16 9.64 21.02
C ASP A 124 -3.33 8.75 19.78
N ARG A 125 -3.50 9.37 18.60
CA ARG A 125 -3.58 8.64 17.33
C ARG A 125 -2.28 7.93 16.98
N ALA A 126 -1.13 8.55 17.23
CA ALA A 126 0.18 7.93 17.03
C ALA A 126 0.36 6.71 17.94
N GLU A 127 0.01 6.82 19.22
CA GLU A 127 0.11 5.72 20.17
C GLU A 127 -0.86 4.57 19.82
N GLU A 128 -2.11 4.88 19.41
CA GLU A 128 -3.07 3.89 18.93
C GLU A 128 -2.54 3.10 17.73
N LEU A 129 -1.98 3.80 16.73
CA LEU A 129 -1.43 3.15 15.53
C LEU A 129 -0.14 2.39 15.82
N LEU A 130 0.70 2.87 16.74
CA LEU A 130 1.87 2.13 17.19
C LEU A 130 1.47 0.85 17.95
N ASP A 131 0.39 0.88 18.73
CA ASP A 131 -0.16 -0.32 19.36
C ASP A 131 -0.73 -1.28 18.31
N PHE A 132 -1.50 -0.76 17.36
CA PHE A 132 -2.05 -1.53 16.24
C PHE A 132 -0.96 -2.32 15.46
N VAL A 133 0.20 -1.71 15.20
CA VAL A 133 1.31 -2.39 14.53
C VAL A 133 2.21 -3.18 15.49
N GLY A 134 1.97 -3.13 16.81
CA GLY A 134 2.75 -3.84 17.83
C GLY A 134 4.09 -3.18 18.18
N LEU A 135 4.17 -1.86 18.04
CA LEU A 135 5.36 -1.07 18.36
C LEU A 135 5.17 -0.16 19.58
N TYR A 136 4.05 -0.23 20.30
CA TYR A 136 3.76 0.65 21.44
C TYR A 136 4.85 0.63 22.52
N SER A 137 5.32 -0.57 22.88
CA SER A 137 6.42 -0.71 23.87
C SER A 137 7.74 -0.09 23.44
N LYS A 138 7.90 0.19 22.14
CA LYS A 138 9.10 0.79 21.53
C LYS A 138 8.89 2.23 21.05
N ARG A 139 7.77 2.86 21.42
CA ARG A 139 7.38 4.16 20.91
C ARG A 139 8.40 5.29 21.11
N PHE A 140 9.20 5.19 22.17
CA PHE A 140 10.29 6.14 22.46
C PHE A 140 11.68 5.65 22.01
N LEU A 141 11.78 4.44 21.43
CA LEU A 141 13.04 3.94 20.88
C LEU A 141 13.38 4.72 19.61
N ILE A 142 14.67 5.02 19.42
CA ILE A 142 15.18 5.60 18.18
C ILE A 142 14.87 4.64 17.03
N SER A 143 14.21 5.14 15.98
CA SER A 143 13.69 4.29 14.92
C SER A 143 14.79 3.59 14.09
N GLY A 144 16.00 4.13 14.08
CA GLY A 144 17.17 3.49 13.50
C GLY A 144 17.60 2.21 14.22
N ASP A 145 17.24 2.03 15.50
CA ASP A 145 17.56 0.85 16.32
C ASP A 145 16.50 -0.26 16.16
N LEU A 146 15.43 0.00 15.45
CA LEU A 146 14.43 -1.00 15.09
C LEU A 146 15.00 -1.99 14.09
N SER A 147 14.59 -3.26 14.18
CA SER A 147 14.84 -4.21 13.10
C SER A 147 14.16 -3.75 11.80
N PHE A 148 14.69 -4.18 10.64
CA PHE A 148 14.14 -3.79 9.34
C PHE A 148 12.63 -4.06 9.21
N GLY A 149 12.14 -5.21 9.70
CA GLY A 149 10.71 -5.51 9.72
C GLY A 149 9.91 -4.56 10.62
N GLN A 150 10.47 -4.13 11.76
CA GLN A 150 9.85 -3.14 12.64
C GLN A 150 9.83 -1.74 12.00
N GLN A 151 10.87 -1.38 11.26
CA GLN A 151 10.90 -0.13 10.49
C GLN A 151 9.79 -0.12 9.42
N LYS A 152 9.55 -1.25 8.75
CA LYS A 152 8.43 -1.39 7.79
C LYS A 152 7.06 -1.26 8.47
N LEU A 153 6.90 -1.79 9.67
CA LEU A 153 5.68 -1.61 10.46
C LEU A 153 5.50 -0.14 10.89
N LEU A 154 6.57 0.54 11.27
CA LEU A 154 6.52 1.97 11.58
C LEU A 154 6.14 2.79 10.34
N GLU A 155 6.75 2.53 9.18
CA GLU A 155 6.40 3.18 7.91
C GLU A 155 4.91 2.98 7.55
N PHE A 156 4.39 1.78 7.77
CA PHE A 156 2.98 1.49 7.57
C PHE A 156 2.09 2.28 8.53
N ALA A 157 2.43 2.33 9.82
CA ALA A 157 1.72 3.14 10.80
C ALA A 157 1.74 4.64 10.45
N MET A 158 2.89 5.17 10.02
CA MET A 158 3.03 6.56 9.54
C MET A 158 2.11 6.86 8.35
N ALA A 159 1.94 5.92 7.43
CA ALA A 159 1.01 6.09 6.31
C ALA A 159 -0.45 6.15 6.80
N LEU A 160 -0.81 5.35 7.80
CA LEU A 160 -2.16 5.34 8.41
C LEU A 160 -2.49 6.62 9.19
N MET A 161 -1.50 7.39 9.68
CA MET A 161 -1.73 8.69 10.33
C MET A 161 -2.49 9.70 9.45
N ASN A 162 -2.49 9.48 8.14
CA ASN A 162 -3.15 10.37 7.18
C ASN A 162 -4.54 9.89 6.75
N ASP A 163 -5.11 8.88 7.42
CA ASP A 163 -6.42 8.28 7.13
C ASP A 163 -6.61 8.02 5.62
N PRO A 164 -5.75 7.19 5.00
CA PRO A 164 -5.82 6.95 3.57
C PRO A 164 -7.09 6.18 3.22
N LYS A 165 -7.74 6.57 2.12
CA LYS A 165 -8.80 5.75 1.51
C LYS A 165 -8.20 4.58 0.73
N VAL A 166 -7.07 4.85 0.06
CA VAL A 166 -6.27 3.85 -0.65
C VAL A 166 -4.81 4.01 -0.29
N LEU A 167 -4.17 2.89 -0.01
CA LEU A 167 -2.74 2.81 0.21
C LEU A 167 -2.11 1.86 -0.83
N LEU A 168 -1.21 2.40 -1.65
CA LEU A 168 -0.38 1.66 -2.57
C LEU A 168 0.87 1.19 -1.83
N LEU A 169 1.10 -0.13 -1.81
CA LEU A 169 2.24 -0.75 -1.14
C LEU A 169 3.16 -1.38 -2.18
N ASP A 170 4.41 -0.96 -2.20
CA ASP A 170 5.41 -1.46 -3.14
C ASP A 170 6.37 -2.41 -2.42
N GLU A 171 6.18 -3.71 -2.63
CA GLU A 171 6.94 -4.81 -2.04
C GLU A 171 7.06 -4.72 -0.50
N PRO A 172 5.94 -4.64 0.23
CA PRO A 172 5.97 -4.43 1.68
C PRO A 172 6.69 -5.54 2.44
N THR A 173 6.81 -6.75 1.87
CA THR A 173 7.50 -7.88 2.52
C THR A 173 8.97 -8.05 2.11
N ALA A 174 9.47 -7.23 1.17
CA ALA A 174 10.85 -7.32 0.70
C ALA A 174 11.84 -7.09 1.86
N GLY A 175 12.81 -8.01 2.02
CA GLY A 175 13.85 -7.92 3.04
C GLY A 175 13.38 -8.24 4.47
N ILE A 176 12.12 -8.62 4.67
CA ILE A 176 11.60 -9.01 6.00
C ILE A 176 11.89 -10.49 6.27
N ASN A 177 12.29 -10.79 7.50
CA ASN A 177 12.45 -12.18 7.94
C ASN A 177 11.13 -12.95 7.75
N PRO A 178 11.15 -14.15 7.15
CA PRO A 178 9.95 -14.97 6.90
C PRO A 178 9.04 -15.15 8.11
N THR A 179 9.59 -15.23 9.32
CA THR A 179 8.82 -15.36 10.56
C THR A 179 7.96 -14.13 10.88
N LEU A 180 8.35 -12.94 10.39
CA LEU A 180 7.65 -11.68 10.62
C LEU A 180 6.65 -11.33 9.51
N ILE A 181 6.74 -12.00 8.36
CA ILE A 181 5.86 -11.73 7.21
C ILE A 181 4.39 -11.95 7.57
N ASN A 182 4.07 -13.03 8.28
CA ASN A 182 2.69 -13.31 8.69
C ASN A 182 2.12 -12.20 9.60
N GLY A 183 2.96 -11.65 10.49
CA GLY A 183 2.57 -10.54 11.33
C GLY A 183 2.27 -9.25 10.53
N LEU A 184 3.01 -8.98 9.47
CA LEU A 184 2.73 -7.86 8.57
C LEU A 184 1.43 -8.11 7.78
N ILE A 185 1.26 -9.31 7.20
CA ILE A 185 0.04 -9.69 6.47
C ILE A 185 -1.20 -9.49 7.35
N ASP A 186 -1.15 -9.94 8.60
CA ASP A 186 -2.25 -9.78 9.56
C ASP A 186 -2.60 -8.30 9.75
N ARG A 187 -1.62 -7.43 9.95
CA ARG A 187 -1.84 -6.00 10.12
C ARG A 187 -2.39 -5.31 8.87
N LEU A 188 -1.96 -5.75 7.67
CA LEU A 188 -2.50 -5.25 6.41
C LEU A 188 -3.98 -5.65 6.26
N LYS A 189 -4.34 -6.90 6.58
CA LYS A 189 -5.74 -7.35 6.57
C LYS A 189 -6.59 -6.59 7.57
N ARG A 190 -6.11 -6.46 8.80
CA ARG A 190 -6.82 -5.71 9.84
C ARG A 190 -7.01 -4.24 9.47
N ALA A 191 -6.02 -3.58 8.85
CA ALA A 191 -6.19 -2.21 8.37
C ALA A 191 -7.28 -2.11 7.29
N ASN A 192 -7.39 -3.12 6.42
CA ASN A 192 -8.46 -3.18 5.43
C ASN A 192 -9.83 -3.44 6.09
N GLU A 193 -9.91 -4.40 7.00
CA GLU A 193 -11.17 -4.86 7.63
C GLU A 193 -11.67 -3.88 8.71
N GLU A 194 -10.78 -3.39 9.60
CA GLU A 194 -11.15 -2.59 10.76
C GLU A 194 -11.15 -1.08 10.46
N MET A 195 -10.26 -0.61 9.57
CA MET A 195 -10.13 0.82 9.22
C MET A 195 -10.70 1.16 7.84
N GLY A 196 -11.16 0.17 7.06
CA GLY A 196 -11.75 0.36 5.73
C GLY A 196 -10.75 0.82 4.66
N VAL A 197 -9.45 0.70 4.89
CA VAL A 197 -8.41 1.12 3.94
C VAL A 197 -8.36 0.16 2.77
N THR A 198 -8.56 0.64 1.55
CA THR A 198 -8.32 -0.15 0.33
C THR A 198 -6.83 -0.30 0.12
N LEU A 199 -6.35 -1.52 -0.11
CA LEU A 199 -4.93 -1.78 -0.36
C LEU A 199 -4.70 -2.22 -1.80
N PHE A 200 -3.70 -1.60 -2.46
CA PHE A 200 -3.21 -2.05 -3.76
C PHE A 200 -1.72 -2.35 -3.63
N VAL A 201 -1.34 -3.63 -3.78
CA VAL A 201 -0.05 -4.17 -3.33
C VAL A 201 0.71 -4.77 -4.51
N ILE A 202 1.93 -4.27 -4.75
CA ILE A 202 2.92 -4.95 -5.59
C ILE A 202 3.65 -5.97 -4.74
N GLU A 203 3.69 -7.22 -5.17
CA GLU A 203 4.43 -8.28 -4.50
C GLU A 203 4.97 -9.31 -5.48
N HIS A 204 6.13 -9.90 -5.15
CA HIS A 204 6.75 -10.98 -5.92
C HIS A 204 6.53 -12.33 -5.26
N ASN A 205 6.26 -12.36 -3.97
CA ASN A 205 6.04 -13.59 -3.23
C ASN A 205 4.59 -14.04 -3.39
N MET A 206 4.37 -15.06 -4.23
CA MET A 206 3.04 -15.60 -4.51
C MET A 206 2.30 -16.06 -3.26
N ARG A 207 2.99 -16.59 -2.23
CA ARG A 207 2.35 -17.00 -0.96
C ARG A 207 1.77 -15.78 -0.23
N VAL A 208 2.48 -14.66 -0.26
CA VAL A 208 2.00 -13.39 0.34
C VAL A 208 0.77 -12.90 -0.42
N VAL A 209 0.86 -12.84 -1.76
CA VAL A 209 -0.25 -12.39 -2.61
C VAL A 209 -1.49 -13.24 -2.39
N MET A 210 -1.37 -14.57 -2.42
CA MET A 210 -2.48 -15.50 -2.24
C MET A 210 -3.11 -15.42 -0.84
N ASN A 211 -2.32 -15.09 0.18
CA ASN A 211 -2.83 -14.91 1.54
C ASN A 211 -3.45 -13.53 1.77
N LEU A 212 -3.07 -12.52 0.99
CA LEU A 212 -3.44 -11.14 1.23
C LEU A 212 -4.55 -10.65 0.28
N ALA A 213 -4.42 -10.92 -1.03
CA ALA A 213 -5.24 -10.28 -2.05
C ALA A 213 -6.44 -11.14 -2.49
N SER A 214 -7.61 -10.49 -2.63
CA SER A 214 -8.81 -11.09 -3.21
C SER A 214 -8.84 -10.99 -4.74
N HIS A 215 -8.21 -9.96 -5.31
CA HIS A 215 -8.06 -9.75 -6.74
C HIS A 215 -6.59 -9.60 -7.07
N VAL A 216 -6.15 -10.19 -8.18
CA VAL A 216 -4.74 -10.13 -8.59
C VAL A 216 -4.65 -9.79 -10.06
N PHE A 217 -3.95 -8.72 -10.38
CA PHE A 217 -3.56 -8.36 -11.74
C PHE A 217 -2.17 -8.89 -12.05
N CYS A 218 -1.98 -9.44 -13.24
CA CYS A 218 -0.69 -9.90 -13.73
C CYS A 218 -0.19 -8.99 -14.85
N LEU A 219 1.00 -8.41 -14.65
CA LEU A 219 1.64 -7.51 -15.60
C LEU A 219 2.91 -8.17 -16.17
N ALA A 220 3.06 -8.16 -17.50
CA ALA A 220 4.31 -8.57 -18.16
C ALA A 220 4.56 -7.71 -19.40
N HIS A 221 5.83 -7.37 -19.63
CA HIS A 221 6.27 -6.56 -20.77
C HIS A 221 5.46 -5.26 -20.96
N GLY A 222 5.11 -4.60 -19.86
CA GLY A 222 4.31 -3.38 -19.90
C GLY A 222 2.84 -3.55 -20.19
N LYS A 223 2.32 -4.78 -20.30
CA LYS A 223 0.92 -5.08 -20.61
C LYS A 223 0.23 -5.85 -19.50
N LEU A 224 -1.06 -5.60 -19.33
CA LEU A 224 -1.91 -6.40 -18.46
C LEU A 224 -2.22 -7.73 -19.15
N LEU A 225 -1.84 -8.85 -18.55
CA LEU A 225 -2.07 -10.19 -19.11
C LEU A 225 -3.37 -10.81 -18.61
N ALA A 226 -3.66 -10.68 -17.33
CA ALA A 226 -4.80 -11.34 -16.70
C ALA A 226 -5.23 -10.60 -15.43
N CYS A 227 -6.51 -10.77 -15.09
CA CYS A 227 -7.07 -10.48 -13.78
C CYS A 227 -7.59 -11.79 -13.19
N LEU A 228 -7.07 -12.17 -12.04
CA LEU A 228 -7.46 -13.38 -11.32
C LEU A 228 -8.29 -12.98 -10.11
N LEU A 229 -9.45 -13.61 -9.95
CA LEU A 229 -10.24 -13.54 -8.72
C LEU A 229 -9.79 -14.67 -7.80
N TYR A 230 -9.24 -14.33 -6.65
CA TYR A 230 -8.91 -15.28 -5.62
C TYR A 230 -10.02 -15.29 -4.57
N THR A 231 -10.82 -16.35 -4.55
CA THR A 231 -11.62 -16.68 -3.37
C THR A 231 -10.71 -17.46 -2.43
N SER A 232 -10.49 -16.95 -1.22
CA SER A 232 -9.75 -17.71 -0.20
C SER A 232 -10.34 -19.12 -0.12
N PRO A 233 -9.51 -20.18 -0.18
CA PRO A 233 -10.04 -21.53 -0.03
C PRO A 233 -10.75 -21.62 1.32
N SER A 234 -12.01 -21.99 1.27
CA SER A 234 -12.81 -22.22 2.48
C SER A 234 -12.08 -23.22 3.40
N PRO A 235 -12.18 -23.10 4.73
CA PRO A 235 -11.63 -24.09 5.64
C PRO A 235 -12.05 -25.53 5.31
N ARG A 236 -13.16 -25.72 4.59
CA ARG A 236 -13.66 -27.03 4.10
C ARG A 236 -12.83 -27.63 2.97
N ASP A 237 -12.04 -26.84 2.22
CA ASP A 237 -11.22 -27.34 1.10
C ASP A 237 -9.87 -27.90 1.58
N ARG A 238 -9.44 -27.57 2.80
CA ARG A 238 -8.23 -28.15 3.42
C ARG A 238 -8.36 -29.61 3.79
N THR A 239 -9.56 -30.17 3.82
CA THR A 239 -9.80 -31.57 4.19
C THR A 239 -9.78 -32.53 3.00
N ARG A 240 -9.77 -32.05 1.76
CA ARG A 240 -9.80 -32.90 0.54
C ARG A 240 -8.44 -33.26 -0.05
N SER A 241 -7.32 -32.75 0.48
CA SER A 241 -5.97 -33.07 -0.05
C SER A 241 -5.26 -34.24 0.66
N ARG A 242 -5.98 -35.08 1.41
CA ARG A 242 -5.43 -36.38 1.81
C ARG A 242 -5.73 -37.40 0.71
N MET A 243 -4.80 -37.55 -0.22
CA MET A 243 -4.78 -38.77 -1.08
C MET A 243 -4.57 -40.00 -0.20
N PRO A 244 -5.37 -41.04 -0.38
CA PRO A 244 -5.06 -42.32 0.24
C PRO A 244 -3.79 -42.87 -0.41
N SER A 245 -2.81 -43.21 0.41
CA SER A 245 -1.69 -44.05 -0.02
C SER A 245 -2.24 -45.41 -0.45
N SER A 246 -2.18 -45.70 -1.73
CA SER A 246 -2.43 -47.06 -2.24
C SER A 246 -1.33 -47.97 -1.78
N ALA A 247 -1.75 -49.06 -1.20
CA ALA A 247 -0.96 -50.26 -0.94
C ALA A 247 -0.37 -50.84 -2.23
#